data_0b5537bd8b20235494a44ff246c1e2ec
#
_entry.id   0b5537bd8b20235494a44ff246c1e2ec
#
_cell.length_a   1.000
_cell.length_b   1.000
_cell.length_c   1.000
_cell.angle_alpha   90.00
_cell.angle_beta   90.00
_cell.angle_gamma   90.00
#
_symmetry.space_group_name_H-M   'P 1'
#
loop_
_entity.id
_entity.type
_entity.pdbx_description
1 polymer ?
#
loop_
_entity_poly.entity_id
_entity_poly.type
_entity_poly.pdbx_seq_one_letter_code
_entity_poly.pdbx_strand_id
1 'polypeptide(L)'
;MEDNIQNYSFSRYTMPIKTGLKTYGQSSYLNSVLYCLGNIRQFASYFLNPKHQEYINAQIQNRPLSYVVERLLTHLYPFPEREKKEIYDLNAFFKVLGKLNKIYNTLQRRDPNELIGFILTTLHNELNKIINPNLVININYNDKKNVIKNGIKLFKNSENSMISNHFNWFEIKELKCTECSNKSYDLKTFNTFTLDFENSYNNVKNQKNNLTIYDCLTYHKITHQRNLFCKNCNNLKKMDCNCKILSSPINFVFLVDRGGDYFEDTRKLQSIPFVLNDKIQLENFIDNESAPKNYELIGMVSISINEKKYVSICNSPVDNNWYLYNDENSGQVDITNIIKKHNDSKELIPSILIYQAHE
;
A
#
# COMPACT_ATOMS: atom_id res chain seq x y z
N MET A 1 -20.54 -16.86 -8.25
CA MET A 1 -20.79 -16.90 -6.80
C MET A 1 -19.91 -15.82 -6.22
N GLU A 2 -20.51 -14.70 -5.87
CA GLU A 2 -19.85 -13.65 -5.10
C GLU A 2 -19.63 -14.24 -3.71
N ASP A 3 -18.38 -14.61 -3.41
CA ASP A 3 -17.99 -14.92 -2.04
C ASP A 3 -18.17 -13.62 -1.26
N ASN A 4 -19.28 -13.48 -0.57
CA ASN A 4 -19.53 -12.43 0.40
C ASN A 4 -18.46 -12.51 1.49
N ILE A 5 -17.31 -11.88 1.23
CA ILE A 5 -16.23 -11.66 2.21
C ILE A 5 -16.73 -10.72 3.32
N GLN A 6 -17.92 -10.14 3.16
CA GLN A 6 -18.51 -9.12 4.01
C GLN A 6 -18.82 -9.56 5.45
N ASN A 7 -18.71 -10.82 5.84
CA ASN A 7 -19.23 -11.25 7.14
C ASN A 7 -18.34 -12.22 7.94
N TYR A 8 -17.01 -12.18 7.80
CA TYR A 8 -16.22 -12.67 8.93
C TYR A 8 -16.20 -11.55 9.97
N SER A 9 -17.13 -11.65 10.89
CA SER A 9 -17.35 -10.60 11.88
C SER A 9 -16.15 -10.48 12.83
N PHE A 10 -15.53 -9.31 12.85
CA PHE A 10 -14.66 -8.91 13.96
C PHE A 10 -15.42 -8.84 15.30
N SER A 11 -16.75 -9.02 15.31
CA SER A 11 -17.60 -8.98 16.50
C SER A 11 -17.21 -9.96 17.61
N ARG A 12 -16.45 -11.00 17.28
CA ARG A 12 -15.92 -11.93 18.30
C ARG A 12 -14.64 -11.44 18.99
N TYR A 13 -13.99 -10.43 18.43
CA TYR A 13 -12.80 -9.83 19.04
C TYR A 13 -13.20 -8.54 19.74
N THR A 14 -12.93 -8.46 21.03
CA THR A 14 -13.31 -7.30 21.86
C THR A 14 -12.11 -6.45 22.25
N MET A 15 -10.89 -6.92 21.96
CA MET A 15 -9.65 -6.22 22.31
C MET A 15 -8.82 -5.87 21.08
N PRO A 16 -8.29 -4.63 21.02
CA PRO A 16 -7.33 -4.22 20.01
C PRO A 16 -6.02 -5.01 20.12
N ILE A 17 -5.15 -4.91 19.12
CA ILE A 17 -3.84 -5.54 19.17
C ILE A 17 -3.06 -5.01 20.39
N LYS A 18 -2.68 -5.91 21.30
CA LYS A 18 -1.81 -5.63 22.46
C LYS A 18 -0.51 -6.42 22.41
N THR A 19 -0.43 -7.45 21.57
CA THR A 19 0.74 -8.29 21.38
C THR A 19 1.89 -7.45 20.83
N GLY A 20 3.03 -7.46 21.51
CA GLY A 20 4.26 -6.84 21.05
C GLY A 20 4.93 -7.67 19.95
N LEU A 21 5.67 -7.05 19.04
CA LEU A 21 6.52 -7.73 18.06
C LEU A 21 7.98 -7.60 18.48
N LYS A 22 8.64 -8.76 18.65
CA LYS A 22 10.04 -8.79 19.06
C LYS A 22 10.93 -8.11 18.03
N THR A 23 11.82 -7.24 18.51
CA THR A 23 12.77 -6.52 17.68
C THR A 23 14.03 -7.35 17.44
N TYR A 24 14.47 -7.43 16.20
CA TYR A 24 15.71 -8.05 15.78
C TYR A 24 16.59 -7.02 15.06
N GLY A 25 17.68 -6.60 15.69
CA GLY A 25 18.55 -5.57 15.11
C GLY A 25 17.77 -4.29 14.77
N GLN A 26 17.72 -3.91 13.50
CA GLN A 26 17.03 -2.72 13.01
C GLN A 26 15.69 -3.05 12.33
N SER A 27 14.92 -4.01 12.87
CA SER A 27 13.71 -4.54 12.23
C SER A 27 12.43 -3.73 12.45
N SER A 28 12.48 -2.56 13.08
CA SER A 28 11.30 -1.72 13.32
C SER A 28 10.49 -1.41 12.04
N TYR A 29 11.14 -1.34 10.88
CA TYR A 29 10.48 -1.19 9.58
C TYR A 29 9.51 -2.34 9.27
N LEU A 30 9.90 -3.59 9.59
CA LEU A 30 9.06 -4.77 9.43
C LEU A 30 7.91 -4.76 10.43
N ASN A 31 8.22 -4.54 11.71
CA ASN A 31 7.21 -4.51 12.76
C ASN A 31 6.11 -3.50 12.45
N SER A 32 6.50 -2.29 12.02
CA SER A 32 5.57 -1.22 11.69
C SER A 32 4.66 -1.55 10.49
N VAL A 33 5.21 -2.16 9.43
CA VAL A 33 4.41 -2.61 8.28
C VAL A 33 3.43 -3.70 8.68
N LEU A 34 3.85 -4.67 9.52
CA LEU A 34 3.00 -5.76 9.97
C LEU A 34 1.85 -5.29 10.86
N TYR A 35 2.09 -4.32 11.75
CA TYR A 35 1.03 -3.70 12.54
C TYR A 35 0.03 -2.94 11.66
N CYS A 36 0.50 -2.18 10.66
CA CYS A 36 -0.40 -1.51 9.73
C CYS A 36 -1.28 -2.50 8.97
N LEU A 37 -0.70 -3.55 8.38
CA LEU A 37 -1.47 -4.58 7.67
C LEU A 37 -2.43 -5.30 8.60
N GLY A 38 -1.99 -5.62 9.83
CA GLY A 38 -2.81 -6.30 10.84
C GLY A 38 -4.04 -5.48 11.30
N ASN A 39 -3.98 -4.16 11.24
CA ASN A 39 -5.10 -3.28 11.59
C ASN A 39 -6.03 -2.95 10.40
N ILE A 40 -5.74 -3.41 9.17
CA ILE A 40 -6.69 -3.31 8.05
C ILE A 40 -7.76 -4.38 8.22
N ARG A 41 -9.01 -3.97 8.45
CA ARG A 41 -10.14 -4.89 8.73
C ARG A 41 -10.24 -6.02 7.70
N GLN A 42 -10.24 -5.71 6.40
CA GLN A 42 -10.38 -6.70 5.33
C GLN A 42 -9.21 -7.68 5.31
N PHE A 43 -7.98 -7.17 5.53
CA PHE A 43 -6.78 -8.00 5.58
C PHE A 43 -6.82 -8.97 6.75
N ALA A 44 -7.04 -8.47 7.96
CA ALA A 44 -7.10 -9.30 9.14
C ALA A 44 -8.27 -10.30 9.10
N SER A 45 -9.47 -9.86 8.65
CA SER A 45 -10.64 -10.74 8.50
C SER A 45 -10.38 -11.90 7.55
N TYR A 46 -9.65 -11.68 6.46
CA TYR A 46 -9.30 -12.74 5.52
C TYR A 46 -8.48 -13.84 6.19
N PHE A 47 -7.37 -13.47 6.83
CA PHE A 47 -6.45 -14.45 7.43
C PHE A 47 -6.99 -15.11 8.72
N LEU A 48 -7.90 -14.45 9.42
CA LEU A 48 -8.54 -14.98 10.62
C LEU A 48 -9.78 -15.85 10.31
N ASN A 49 -10.22 -15.91 9.05
CA ASN A 49 -11.34 -16.75 8.64
C ASN A 49 -10.92 -18.22 8.54
N PRO A 50 -11.56 -19.16 9.28
CA PRO A 50 -11.20 -20.57 9.27
C PRO A 50 -11.14 -21.20 7.89
N LYS A 51 -12.05 -20.85 6.98
CA LYS A 51 -12.06 -21.37 5.60
C LYS A 51 -10.81 -20.97 4.81
N HIS A 52 -10.33 -19.73 5.02
CA HIS A 52 -9.12 -19.27 4.36
C HIS A 52 -7.87 -19.87 5.01
N GLN A 53 -7.89 -20.08 6.33
CA GLN A 53 -6.83 -20.78 7.06
C GLN A 53 -6.66 -22.22 6.54
N GLU A 54 -7.77 -22.97 6.36
CA GLU A 54 -7.73 -24.29 5.74
C GLU A 54 -7.13 -24.25 4.33
N TYR A 55 -7.54 -23.29 3.51
CA TYR A 55 -7.00 -23.11 2.16
C TYR A 55 -5.50 -22.78 2.15
N ILE A 56 -5.03 -21.91 3.06
CA ILE A 56 -3.60 -21.56 3.20
C ILE A 56 -2.82 -22.79 3.69
N ASN A 57 -3.32 -23.46 4.73
CA ASN A 57 -2.63 -24.59 5.36
C ASN A 57 -2.54 -25.83 4.47
N ALA A 58 -3.51 -26.05 3.58
CA ALA A 58 -3.48 -27.16 2.63
C ALA A 58 -2.32 -27.10 1.63
N GLN A 59 -1.66 -25.94 1.45
CA GLN A 59 -0.57 -25.77 0.48
C GLN A 59 0.55 -24.86 1.03
N ILE A 60 0.99 -25.08 2.26
CA ILE A 60 2.02 -24.29 2.94
C ILE A 60 3.29 -24.09 2.10
N GLN A 61 3.74 -25.15 1.38
CA GLN A 61 4.96 -25.10 0.57
C GLN A 61 4.88 -24.06 -0.55
N ASN A 62 3.69 -23.86 -1.11
CA ASN A 62 3.44 -22.90 -2.20
C ASN A 62 2.97 -21.51 -1.68
N ARG A 63 2.70 -21.38 -0.37
CA ARG A 63 2.17 -20.18 0.27
C ARG A 63 2.89 -19.84 1.57
N PRO A 64 4.23 -19.81 1.56
CA PRO A 64 5.00 -19.66 2.80
C PRO A 64 4.77 -18.29 3.47
N LEU A 65 4.60 -17.20 2.70
CA LEU A 65 4.33 -15.88 3.27
C LEU A 65 2.92 -15.81 3.84
N SER A 66 1.91 -16.31 3.12
CA SER A 66 0.53 -16.35 3.59
C SER A 66 0.39 -17.12 4.90
N TYR A 67 1.13 -18.23 5.04
CA TYR A 67 1.14 -19.03 6.26
C TYR A 67 1.71 -18.27 7.47
N VAL A 68 2.86 -17.59 7.31
CA VAL A 68 3.44 -16.85 8.45
C VAL A 68 2.63 -15.58 8.78
N VAL A 69 1.95 -14.97 7.80
CA VAL A 69 1.01 -13.87 8.02
C VAL A 69 -0.22 -14.36 8.80
N GLU A 70 -0.80 -15.50 8.42
CA GLU A 70 -1.92 -16.13 9.14
C GLU A 70 -1.53 -16.42 10.60
N ARG A 71 -0.38 -17.03 10.83
CA ARG A 71 0.15 -17.32 12.17
C ARG A 71 0.34 -16.04 13.00
N LEU A 72 0.90 -15.01 12.39
CA LEU A 72 1.05 -13.71 13.04
C LEU A 72 -0.30 -13.15 13.46
N LEU A 73 -1.26 -13.05 12.54
CA LEU A 73 -2.57 -12.46 12.83
C LEU A 73 -3.35 -13.24 13.90
N THR A 74 -3.24 -14.55 13.92
CA THR A 74 -3.82 -15.38 14.99
C THR A 74 -3.21 -15.06 16.38
N HIS A 75 -1.94 -14.62 16.44
CA HIS A 75 -1.32 -14.17 17.68
C HIS A 75 -1.65 -12.71 18.02
N LEU A 76 -1.80 -11.85 17.01
CA LEU A 76 -2.19 -10.46 17.23
C LEU A 76 -3.65 -10.35 17.71
N TYR A 77 -4.51 -11.28 17.28
CA TYR A 77 -5.93 -11.38 17.65
C TYR A 77 -6.23 -12.76 18.27
N PRO A 78 -5.75 -13.04 19.50
CA PRO A 78 -5.97 -14.34 20.12
C PRO A 78 -7.44 -14.56 20.44
N PHE A 79 -7.92 -15.81 20.24
CA PHE A 79 -9.25 -16.23 20.64
C PHE A 79 -9.20 -17.62 21.29
N PRO A 80 -9.69 -17.82 22.54
CA PRO A 80 -10.22 -16.78 23.42
C PRO A 80 -9.16 -15.74 23.80
N GLU A 81 -9.63 -14.55 24.21
CA GLU A 81 -8.77 -13.42 24.55
C GLU A 81 -7.81 -13.76 25.69
N ARG A 82 -6.61 -13.19 25.61
CA ARG A 82 -5.58 -13.29 26.63
C ARG A 82 -5.36 -11.93 27.27
N GLU A 83 -5.54 -11.85 28.57
CA GLU A 83 -5.33 -10.60 29.32
C GLU A 83 -3.84 -10.20 29.38
N LYS A 84 -2.95 -11.18 29.33
CA LYS A 84 -1.51 -10.93 29.45
C LYS A 84 -0.91 -10.47 28.14
N LYS A 85 -0.20 -9.35 28.17
CA LYS A 85 0.61 -8.86 27.06
C LYS A 85 1.67 -9.92 26.71
N GLU A 86 1.67 -10.37 25.47
CA GLU A 86 2.65 -11.31 24.92
C GLU A 86 3.57 -10.59 23.92
N ILE A 87 4.76 -11.11 23.72
CA ILE A 87 5.69 -10.68 22.67
C ILE A 87 5.80 -11.82 21.68
N TYR A 88 5.43 -11.54 20.42
CA TYR A 88 5.51 -12.51 19.34
C TYR A 88 6.89 -12.51 18.70
N ASP A 89 7.46 -13.71 18.54
CA ASP A 89 8.75 -13.91 17.91
C ASP A 89 8.63 -14.03 16.38
N LEU A 90 9.17 -13.06 15.63
CA LEU A 90 9.11 -12.99 14.17
C LEU A 90 10.17 -13.85 13.45
N ASN A 91 10.90 -14.70 14.14
CA ASN A 91 11.99 -15.49 13.51
C ASN A 91 11.52 -16.32 12.31
N ALA A 92 10.34 -16.96 12.39
CA ALA A 92 9.76 -17.69 11.26
C ALA A 92 9.44 -16.76 10.08
N PHE A 93 8.94 -15.56 10.36
CA PHE A 93 8.63 -14.55 9.36
C PHE A 93 9.91 -14.09 8.62
N PHE A 94 10.97 -13.76 9.36
CA PHE A 94 12.27 -13.41 8.79
C PHE A 94 12.84 -14.50 7.91
N LYS A 95 12.78 -15.76 8.34
CA LYS A 95 13.25 -16.90 7.54
C LYS A 95 12.50 -17.03 6.22
N VAL A 96 11.20 -16.80 6.23
CA VAL A 96 10.39 -16.85 5.01
C VAL A 96 10.71 -15.66 4.09
N LEU A 97 10.75 -14.44 4.61
CA LEU A 97 11.12 -13.26 3.82
C LEU A 97 12.50 -13.41 3.17
N GLY A 98 13.50 -13.85 3.94
CA GLY A 98 14.86 -14.03 3.45
C GLY A 98 15.00 -15.13 2.38
N LYS A 99 14.13 -16.17 2.43
CA LYS A 99 14.06 -17.19 1.37
C LYS A 99 13.42 -16.65 0.08
N LEU A 100 12.37 -15.84 0.22
CA LEU A 100 11.65 -15.24 -0.91
C LEU A 100 12.46 -14.10 -1.57
N ASN A 101 13.16 -13.32 -0.77
CA ASN A 101 14.05 -12.27 -1.27
C ASN A 101 15.25 -12.10 -0.34
N LYS A 102 16.45 -12.36 -0.88
CA LYS A 102 17.72 -12.34 -0.12
C LYS A 102 18.04 -11.01 0.55
N ILE A 103 17.48 -9.88 0.09
CA ILE A 103 17.68 -8.58 0.73
C ILE A 103 17.16 -8.53 2.17
N TYR A 104 16.14 -9.34 2.49
CA TYR A 104 15.57 -9.45 3.84
C TYR A 104 16.26 -10.51 4.71
N ASN A 105 17.33 -11.13 4.22
CA ASN A 105 18.10 -12.12 4.99
C ASN A 105 19.10 -11.49 5.97
N THR A 106 18.97 -10.21 6.25
CA THR A 106 19.83 -9.45 7.17
C THR A 106 18.98 -8.71 8.20
N LEU A 107 19.54 -8.44 9.38
CA LEU A 107 18.90 -7.67 10.43
C LEU A 107 19.12 -6.15 10.27
N GLN A 108 19.59 -5.72 9.10
CA GLN A 108 19.77 -4.32 8.77
C GLN A 108 18.43 -3.64 8.47
N ARG A 109 18.38 -2.34 8.67
CA ARG A 109 17.23 -1.51 8.28
C ARG A 109 16.99 -1.61 6.78
N ARG A 110 15.71 -1.64 6.41
CA ARG A 110 15.24 -1.59 5.03
C ARG A 110 14.11 -0.57 4.90
N ASP A 111 13.81 -0.19 3.68
CA ASP A 111 12.72 0.73 3.39
C ASP A 111 11.35 0.01 3.59
N PRO A 112 10.48 0.51 4.48
CA PRO A 112 9.13 -0.03 4.64
C PRO A 112 8.29 0.10 3.37
N ASN A 113 8.57 1.08 2.49
CA ASN A 113 7.88 1.26 1.22
C ASN A 113 8.14 0.07 0.28
N GLU A 114 9.40 -0.36 0.16
CA GLU A 114 9.76 -1.56 -0.61
C GLU A 114 9.15 -2.82 0.01
N LEU A 115 9.18 -2.92 1.34
CA LEU A 115 8.69 -4.09 2.04
C LEU A 115 7.18 -4.28 1.87
N ILE A 116 6.36 -3.24 2.04
CA ILE A 116 4.90 -3.38 1.91
C ILE A 116 4.50 -3.77 0.49
N GLY A 117 5.13 -3.17 -0.53
CA GLY A 117 4.93 -3.53 -1.93
C GLY A 117 5.31 -5.00 -2.21
N PHE A 118 6.44 -5.45 -1.67
CA PHE A 118 6.87 -6.84 -1.77
C PHE A 118 5.89 -7.81 -1.09
N ILE A 119 5.45 -7.51 0.13
CA ILE A 119 4.47 -8.34 0.86
C ILE A 119 3.16 -8.44 0.09
N LEU A 120 2.57 -7.31 -0.33
CA LEU A 120 1.30 -7.30 -1.05
C LEU A 120 1.40 -8.07 -2.37
N THR A 121 2.47 -7.87 -3.15
CA THR A 121 2.68 -8.58 -4.41
C THR A 121 2.86 -10.08 -4.21
N THR A 122 3.65 -10.47 -3.20
CA THR A 122 3.88 -11.90 -2.91
C THR A 122 2.60 -12.57 -2.41
N LEU A 123 1.86 -11.94 -1.50
CA LEU A 123 0.58 -12.45 -1.04
C LEU A 123 -0.45 -12.55 -2.17
N HIS A 124 -0.46 -11.58 -3.09
CA HIS A 124 -1.31 -11.66 -4.28
C HIS A 124 -1.01 -12.93 -5.07
N ASN A 125 0.25 -13.19 -5.38
CA ASN A 125 0.67 -14.38 -6.14
C ASN A 125 0.34 -15.70 -5.42
N GLU A 126 0.55 -15.76 -4.10
CA GLU A 126 0.25 -16.95 -3.29
C GLU A 126 -1.26 -17.21 -3.13
N LEU A 127 -2.08 -16.17 -3.12
CA LEU A 127 -3.52 -16.23 -2.85
C LEU A 127 -4.39 -16.10 -4.10
N ASN A 128 -3.79 -15.92 -5.28
CA ASN A 128 -4.55 -15.84 -6.52
C ASN A 128 -5.24 -17.18 -6.82
N LYS A 129 -6.56 -17.14 -6.89
CA LYS A 129 -7.38 -18.34 -7.14
C LYS A 129 -7.37 -18.77 -8.62
N ILE A 130 -6.89 -17.91 -9.52
CA ILE A 130 -6.84 -18.16 -10.96
C ILE A 130 -5.43 -18.63 -11.33
N ILE A 131 -5.28 -19.93 -11.53
CA ILE A 131 -3.97 -20.56 -11.79
C ILE A 131 -3.64 -20.57 -13.30
N ASN A 132 -4.64 -20.72 -14.17
CA ASN A 132 -4.48 -20.81 -15.61
C ASN A 132 -5.48 -19.89 -16.32
N PRO A 133 -5.16 -18.62 -16.57
CA PRO A 133 -6.05 -17.76 -17.33
C PRO A 133 -6.09 -18.21 -18.80
N ASN A 134 -7.21 -18.80 -19.23
CA ASN A 134 -7.39 -19.31 -20.60
C ASN A 134 -7.91 -18.24 -21.58
N LEU A 135 -7.92 -16.97 -21.21
CA LEU A 135 -8.50 -15.92 -22.01
C LEU A 135 -7.44 -15.17 -22.82
N VAL A 136 -7.45 -15.33 -24.13
CA VAL A 136 -6.67 -14.50 -25.04
C VAL A 136 -7.58 -13.38 -25.54
N ILE A 137 -7.26 -12.13 -25.22
CA ILE A 137 -7.99 -10.96 -25.69
C ILE A 137 -7.07 -10.14 -26.60
N ASN A 138 -7.56 -9.84 -27.79
CA ASN A 138 -6.85 -8.90 -28.67
C ASN A 138 -7.14 -7.47 -28.22
N ILE A 139 -6.09 -6.72 -27.82
CA ILE A 139 -6.20 -5.34 -27.35
C ILE A 139 -5.69 -4.41 -28.45
N ASN A 140 -6.57 -3.51 -28.91
CA ASN A 140 -6.17 -2.42 -29.79
C ASN A 140 -5.63 -1.24 -28.95
N TYR A 141 -4.33 -1.15 -28.85
CA TYR A 141 -3.64 -0.11 -28.06
C TYR A 141 -3.81 1.31 -28.59
N ASN A 142 -4.37 1.50 -29.79
CA ASN A 142 -4.66 2.84 -30.34
C ASN A 142 -6.09 3.31 -30.00
N ASP A 143 -6.91 2.45 -29.40
CA ASP A 143 -8.27 2.76 -28.96
C ASP A 143 -8.38 2.71 -27.44
N LYS A 144 -8.53 3.88 -26.80
CA LYS A 144 -8.65 4.02 -25.35
C LYS A 144 -9.76 3.15 -24.77
N LYS A 145 -10.94 3.16 -25.40
CA LYS A 145 -12.11 2.40 -24.90
C LYS A 145 -11.86 0.90 -24.97
N ASN A 146 -11.24 0.45 -26.06
CA ASN A 146 -10.87 -0.95 -26.25
C ASN A 146 -9.84 -1.41 -25.20
N VAL A 147 -8.79 -0.59 -24.96
CA VAL A 147 -7.77 -0.89 -23.94
C VAL A 147 -8.39 -1.00 -22.57
N ILE A 148 -9.22 -0.06 -22.17
CA ILE A 148 -9.87 -0.07 -20.85
C ILE A 148 -10.78 -1.31 -20.72
N LYS A 149 -11.71 -1.50 -21.65
CA LYS A 149 -12.69 -2.61 -21.61
C LYS A 149 -12.00 -3.97 -21.57
N ASN A 150 -11.09 -4.20 -22.52
CA ASN A 150 -10.44 -5.49 -22.67
C ASN A 150 -9.36 -5.73 -21.61
N GLY A 151 -8.64 -4.68 -21.18
CA GLY A 151 -7.66 -4.78 -20.09
C GLY A 151 -8.32 -5.12 -18.75
N ILE A 152 -9.43 -4.47 -18.39
CA ILE A 152 -10.19 -4.81 -17.18
C ILE A 152 -10.75 -6.24 -17.29
N LYS A 153 -11.26 -6.64 -18.46
CA LYS A 153 -11.75 -8.02 -18.66
C LYS A 153 -10.62 -9.03 -18.51
N LEU A 154 -9.44 -8.76 -19.05
CA LEU A 154 -8.27 -9.62 -18.92
C LEU A 154 -7.89 -9.74 -17.43
N PHE A 155 -7.78 -8.61 -16.73
CA PHE A 155 -7.48 -8.59 -15.30
C PHE A 155 -8.47 -9.45 -14.49
N LYS A 156 -9.77 -9.25 -14.66
CA LYS A 156 -10.80 -10.02 -13.94
C LYS A 156 -10.74 -11.52 -14.22
N ASN A 157 -10.15 -11.94 -15.35
CA ASN A 157 -10.00 -13.35 -15.71
C ASN A 157 -8.64 -13.94 -15.30
N SER A 158 -7.69 -13.11 -14.89
CA SER A 158 -6.35 -13.55 -14.46
C SER A 158 -6.10 -13.35 -12.97
N GLU A 159 -6.84 -12.45 -12.33
CA GLU A 159 -6.54 -11.98 -10.99
C GLU A 159 -7.77 -12.08 -10.06
N ASN A 160 -7.67 -12.92 -9.05
CA ASN A 160 -8.70 -13.06 -8.00
C ASN A 160 -8.05 -13.47 -6.68
N SER A 161 -7.54 -12.49 -5.96
CA SER A 161 -7.02 -12.64 -4.61
C SER A 161 -7.62 -11.59 -3.68
N MET A 162 -7.45 -11.77 -2.38
CA MET A 162 -7.80 -10.74 -1.41
C MET A 162 -7.07 -9.42 -1.72
N ILE A 163 -5.81 -9.49 -2.16
CA ILE A 163 -5.03 -8.29 -2.50
C ILE A 163 -5.61 -7.61 -3.74
N SER A 164 -5.86 -8.35 -4.83
CA SER A 164 -6.42 -7.75 -6.06
C SER A 164 -7.80 -7.13 -5.83
N ASN A 165 -8.59 -7.68 -4.90
CA ASN A 165 -9.95 -7.22 -4.65
C ASN A 165 -10.02 -5.98 -3.74
N HIS A 166 -9.01 -5.76 -2.89
CA HIS A 166 -9.06 -4.70 -1.87
C HIS A 166 -7.99 -3.63 -1.99
N PHE A 167 -6.89 -3.91 -2.70
CA PHE A 167 -5.74 -3.00 -2.80
C PHE A 167 -5.44 -2.54 -4.22
N ASN A 168 -5.90 -3.26 -5.26
CA ASN A 168 -5.54 -2.90 -6.62
C ASN A 168 -6.34 -1.72 -7.14
N TRP A 169 -5.64 -0.84 -7.87
CA TRP A 169 -6.18 0.26 -8.61
C TRP A 169 -5.69 0.24 -10.06
N PHE A 170 -6.39 0.92 -10.96
CA PHE A 170 -6.08 0.95 -12.38
C PHE A 170 -5.63 2.33 -12.83
N GLU A 171 -4.55 2.36 -13.61
CA GLU A 171 -4.05 3.54 -14.29
C GLU A 171 -4.15 3.36 -15.80
N ILE A 172 -4.69 4.36 -16.50
CA ILE A 172 -4.56 4.47 -17.94
C ILE A 172 -3.49 5.50 -18.29
N LYS A 173 -2.50 5.07 -19.07
CA LYS A 173 -1.45 5.91 -19.61
C LYS A 173 -1.70 6.20 -21.07
N GLU A 174 -1.84 7.48 -21.43
CA GLU A 174 -1.85 7.96 -22.81
C GLU A 174 -0.43 8.35 -23.22
N LEU A 175 0.02 7.84 -24.36
CA LEU A 175 1.28 8.21 -25.00
C LEU A 175 0.96 8.86 -26.34
N LYS A 176 1.38 10.11 -26.54
CA LYS A 176 1.18 10.85 -27.80
C LYS A 176 2.52 11.23 -28.39
N CYS A 177 2.79 10.79 -29.63
CA CYS A 177 3.99 11.18 -30.34
C CYS A 177 3.94 12.67 -30.70
N THR A 178 4.99 13.43 -30.41
CA THR A 178 5.05 14.87 -30.71
C THR A 178 5.24 15.15 -32.20
N GLU A 179 5.75 14.19 -32.98
CA GLU A 179 5.97 14.36 -34.42
C GLU A 179 4.77 13.91 -35.25
N CYS A 180 4.30 12.68 -35.12
CA CYS A 180 3.21 12.16 -35.95
C CYS A 180 1.83 12.21 -35.29
N SER A 181 1.73 12.71 -34.04
CA SER A 181 0.50 12.81 -33.26
C SER A 181 -0.21 11.48 -33.01
N ASN A 182 0.40 10.33 -33.36
CA ASN A 182 -0.18 9.03 -33.08
C ASN A 182 -0.30 8.82 -31.57
N LYS A 183 -1.45 8.28 -31.14
CA LYS A 183 -1.75 7.99 -29.74
C LYS A 183 -1.74 6.49 -29.50
N SER A 184 -1.23 6.10 -28.33
CA SER A 184 -1.37 4.75 -27.82
C SER A 184 -1.69 4.79 -26.32
N TYR A 185 -2.33 3.74 -25.85
CA TYR A 185 -2.83 3.63 -24.48
C TYR A 185 -2.29 2.37 -23.83
N ASP A 186 -2.01 2.43 -22.53
CA ASP A 186 -1.58 1.30 -21.73
C ASP A 186 -2.35 1.30 -20.41
N LEU A 187 -2.95 0.16 -20.05
CA LEU A 187 -3.67 -0.02 -18.79
C LEU A 187 -2.77 -0.83 -17.84
N LYS A 188 -2.53 -0.28 -16.68
CA LYS A 188 -1.75 -0.92 -15.61
C LYS A 188 -2.53 -1.04 -14.34
N THR A 189 -2.17 -2.05 -13.55
CA THR A 189 -2.67 -2.27 -12.19
C THR A 189 -1.55 -2.17 -11.18
N PHE A 190 -1.86 -1.59 -10.04
CA PHE A 190 -0.92 -1.42 -8.93
C PHE A 190 -1.66 -1.69 -7.61
N ASN A 191 -0.96 -2.09 -6.58
CA ASN A 191 -1.47 -2.26 -5.21
C ASN A 191 -0.96 -1.20 -4.22
N THR A 192 -0.07 -0.33 -4.67
CA THR A 192 0.44 0.83 -3.95
C THR A 192 0.55 2.02 -4.88
N PHE A 193 0.52 3.24 -4.35
CA PHE A 193 0.73 4.47 -5.10
C PHE A 193 1.93 5.22 -4.53
N THR A 194 3.01 5.33 -5.31
CA THR A 194 4.19 6.11 -4.90
C THR A 194 3.94 7.59 -5.15
N LEU A 195 3.97 8.38 -4.09
CA LEU A 195 3.94 9.84 -4.16
C LEU A 195 5.34 10.34 -4.55
N ASP A 196 5.47 10.85 -5.77
CA ASP A 196 6.72 11.44 -6.27
C ASP A 196 7.00 12.76 -5.53
N PHE A 197 7.67 12.66 -4.40
CA PHE A 197 7.84 13.74 -3.45
C PHE A 197 8.73 14.86 -4.00
N GLU A 198 9.86 14.51 -4.61
CA GLU A 198 10.83 15.45 -5.13
C GLU A 198 10.26 16.32 -6.25
N ASN A 199 9.71 15.66 -7.26
CA ASN A 199 9.19 16.38 -8.43
C ASN A 199 7.92 17.17 -8.06
N SER A 200 7.09 16.63 -7.18
CA SER A 200 5.91 17.35 -6.67
C SER A 200 6.32 18.62 -5.93
N TYR A 201 7.33 18.54 -5.06
CA TYR A 201 7.85 19.72 -4.37
C TYR A 201 8.44 20.74 -5.34
N ASN A 202 9.24 20.30 -6.30
CA ASN A 202 9.81 21.18 -7.32
C ASN A 202 8.74 21.91 -8.13
N ASN A 203 7.57 21.30 -8.31
CA ASN A 203 6.43 21.91 -9.00
C ASN A 203 5.75 23.02 -8.18
N VAL A 204 5.75 22.93 -6.84
CA VAL A 204 5.03 23.88 -5.97
C VAL A 204 5.91 24.78 -5.09
N LYS A 205 7.23 24.56 -5.03
CA LYS A 205 8.17 25.25 -4.10
C LYS A 205 8.17 26.77 -4.18
N ASN A 206 7.80 27.35 -5.32
CA ASN A 206 7.68 28.79 -5.51
C ASN A 206 6.39 29.36 -4.95
N GLN A 207 5.42 28.52 -4.57
CA GLN A 207 4.10 28.89 -4.06
C GLN A 207 3.97 28.58 -2.57
N LYS A 208 4.58 27.47 -2.12
CA LYS A 208 4.51 26.99 -0.74
C LYS A 208 5.70 26.11 -0.35
N ASN A 209 5.95 26.01 0.97
CA ASN A 209 7.09 25.28 1.53
C ASN A 209 6.72 23.86 2.03
N ASN A 210 5.50 23.43 1.83
CA ASN A 210 5.02 22.12 2.26
C ASN A 210 4.36 21.36 1.10
N LEU A 211 4.18 20.06 1.28
CA LEU A 211 3.46 19.21 0.35
C LEU A 211 2.24 18.61 1.00
N THR A 212 1.25 18.34 0.18
CA THR A 212 0.07 17.55 0.50
C THR A 212 -0.03 16.36 -0.46
N ILE A 213 -0.87 15.39 -0.13
CA ILE A 213 -1.19 14.29 -1.04
C ILE A 213 -1.76 14.81 -2.37
N TYR A 214 -2.55 15.90 -2.32
CA TYR A 214 -3.15 16.51 -3.50
C TYR A 214 -2.12 17.12 -4.47
N ASP A 215 -1.01 17.64 -3.95
CA ASP A 215 0.08 18.16 -4.79
C ASP A 215 0.75 17.03 -5.55
N CYS A 216 0.99 15.91 -4.90
CA CYS A 216 1.57 14.72 -5.52
C CYS A 216 0.63 14.13 -6.56
N LEU A 217 -0.67 14.03 -6.26
CA LEU A 217 -1.67 13.57 -7.21
C LEU A 217 -1.84 14.54 -8.40
N THR A 218 -1.75 15.85 -8.15
CA THR A 218 -1.78 16.87 -9.22
C THR A 218 -0.56 16.71 -10.11
N TYR A 219 0.64 16.54 -9.53
CA TYR A 219 1.85 16.29 -10.29
C TYR A 219 1.75 15.00 -11.14
N HIS A 220 1.18 13.93 -10.59
CA HIS A 220 0.95 12.68 -11.32
C HIS A 220 0.09 12.86 -12.59
N LYS A 221 -0.85 13.81 -12.58
CA LYS A 221 -1.72 14.13 -13.73
C LYS A 221 -1.04 15.02 -14.79
N ILE A 222 0.08 15.67 -14.46
CA ILE A 222 0.79 16.53 -15.41
C ILE A 222 1.36 15.67 -16.54
N THR A 223 1.27 16.18 -17.76
CA THR A 223 1.88 15.55 -18.93
C THR A 223 3.40 15.66 -18.87
N HIS A 224 4.07 14.53 -18.84
CA HIS A 224 5.53 14.43 -18.86
C HIS A 224 6.03 14.02 -20.23
N GLN A 225 7.19 14.53 -20.65
CA GLN A 225 7.81 14.13 -21.91
C GLN A 225 8.88 13.08 -21.68
N ARG A 226 8.85 12.00 -22.46
CA ARG A 226 9.84 10.91 -22.44
C ARG A 226 10.21 10.49 -23.85
N ASN A 227 11.47 10.07 -24.04
CA ASN A 227 11.90 9.44 -25.28
C ASN A 227 11.48 7.98 -25.28
N LEU A 228 10.52 7.63 -26.14
CA LEU A 228 9.97 6.28 -26.25
C LEU A 228 9.87 5.90 -27.73
N PHE A 229 9.80 4.58 -27.98
CA PHE A 229 9.64 4.08 -29.35
C PHE A 229 8.23 4.36 -29.88
N CYS A 230 8.14 5.13 -30.95
CA CYS A 230 6.91 5.39 -31.70
C CYS A 230 6.72 4.35 -32.81
N LYS A 231 5.71 3.49 -32.67
CA LYS A 231 5.43 2.45 -33.69
C LYS A 231 5.11 3.02 -35.07
N ASN A 232 4.47 4.21 -35.13
CA ASN A 232 4.12 4.85 -36.44
C ASN A 232 5.32 5.48 -37.10
N CYS A 233 6.24 6.12 -36.36
CA CYS A 233 7.48 6.68 -36.90
C CYS A 233 8.59 5.63 -37.02
N ASN A 234 8.39 4.44 -36.47
CA ASN A 234 9.35 3.34 -36.37
C ASN A 234 10.71 3.76 -35.80
N ASN A 235 10.71 4.66 -34.80
CA ASN A 235 11.94 5.21 -34.20
C ASN A 235 11.67 5.73 -32.78
N LEU A 236 12.74 5.98 -32.00
CA LEU A 236 12.67 6.71 -30.74
C LEU A 236 12.23 8.15 -31.00
N LYS A 237 11.19 8.58 -30.33
CA LYS A 237 10.60 9.91 -30.43
C LYS A 237 10.25 10.47 -29.07
N LYS A 238 10.16 11.78 -28.99
CA LYS A 238 9.61 12.48 -27.85
C LYS A 238 8.11 12.20 -27.75
N MET A 239 7.67 11.66 -26.63
CA MET A 239 6.28 11.30 -26.39
C MET A 239 5.75 12.10 -25.21
N ASP A 240 4.59 12.71 -25.38
CA ASP A 240 3.82 13.24 -24.26
C ASP A 240 3.14 12.07 -23.53
N CYS A 241 3.43 11.94 -22.24
CA CYS A 241 2.91 10.87 -21.38
C CYS A 241 1.93 11.48 -20.36
N ASN A 242 0.69 11.06 -20.40
CA ASN A 242 -0.34 11.48 -19.43
C ASN A 242 -0.90 10.26 -18.72
N CYS A 243 -0.88 10.28 -17.38
CA CYS A 243 -1.40 9.21 -16.53
C CYS A 243 -2.69 9.64 -15.86
N LYS A 244 -3.67 8.73 -15.77
CA LYS A 244 -4.94 8.96 -15.09
C LYS A 244 -5.34 7.75 -14.27
N ILE A 245 -5.78 7.98 -13.03
CA ILE A 245 -6.35 6.95 -12.18
C ILE A 245 -7.76 6.65 -12.70
N LEU A 246 -8.00 5.42 -13.16
CA LEU A 246 -9.31 4.99 -13.62
C LEU A 246 -10.20 4.49 -12.50
N SER A 247 -9.62 3.76 -11.56
CA SER A 247 -10.36 3.27 -10.39
C SER A 247 -9.46 3.24 -9.19
N SER A 248 -10.05 3.40 -8.04
CA SER A 248 -9.38 3.39 -6.74
C SER A 248 -9.75 2.13 -5.95
N PRO A 249 -8.87 1.63 -5.08
CA PRO A 249 -9.11 0.44 -4.26
C PRO A 249 -9.95 0.77 -3.03
N ILE A 250 -10.37 -0.26 -2.29
CA ILE A 250 -10.98 -0.09 -0.96
C ILE A 250 -9.93 0.41 0.04
N ASN A 251 -8.74 -0.18 0.03
CA ASN A 251 -7.62 0.26 0.86
C ASN A 251 -6.53 0.85 -0.04
N PHE A 252 -6.36 2.17 0.02
CA PHE A 252 -5.37 2.87 -0.78
C PHE A 252 -4.08 3.05 0.02
N VAL A 253 -3.01 2.43 -0.45
CA VAL A 253 -1.68 2.49 0.18
C VAL A 253 -0.83 3.50 -0.58
N PHE A 254 -0.54 4.64 0.05
CA PHE A 254 0.35 5.66 -0.47
C PHE A 254 1.74 5.51 0.14
N LEU A 255 2.75 5.46 -0.71
CA LEU A 255 4.16 5.42 -0.35
C LEU A 255 4.73 6.84 -0.46
N VAL A 256 5.21 7.39 0.66
CA VAL A 256 5.82 8.72 0.69
C VAL A 256 7.32 8.55 0.44
N ASP A 257 7.69 8.48 -0.83
CA ASP A 257 9.08 8.30 -1.25
C ASP A 257 9.84 9.62 -1.20
N ARG A 258 10.71 9.76 -0.22
CA ARG A 258 11.59 10.92 -0.02
C ARG A 258 13.01 10.70 -0.59
N GLY A 259 13.20 9.61 -1.34
CA GLY A 259 14.43 9.33 -2.06
C GLY A 259 15.60 8.88 -1.17
N GLY A 260 15.54 7.70 -0.58
CA GLY A 260 16.62 7.03 0.14
C GLY A 260 16.39 6.81 1.63
N ASP A 261 17.39 6.22 2.31
CA ASP A 261 17.29 5.94 3.74
C ASP A 261 17.31 7.26 4.54
N TYR A 262 16.21 7.52 5.23
CA TYR A 262 16.05 8.72 6.05
C TYR A 262 17.16 8.90 7.11
N PHE A 263 17.71 7.81 7.61
CA PHE A 263 18.67 7.86 8.72
C PHE A 263 20.13 8.05 8.28
N GLU A 264 20.41 7.81 7.00
CA GLU A 264 21.76 7.91 6.43
C GLU A 264 21.91 9.12 5.51
N ASP A 265 20.80 9.69 5.03
CA ASP A 265 20.79 10.71 3.99
C ASP A 265 20.35 12.08 4.53
N THR A 266 21.21 13.06 4.40
CA THR A 266 20.96 14.46 4.80
C THR A 266 20.25 15.29 3.73
N ARG A 267 19.61 14.66 2.74
CA ARG A 267 18.95 15.35 1.64
C ARG A 267 17.85 16.31 2.11
N LYS A 268 17.74 17.45 1.40
CA LYS A 268 16.71 18.48 1.68
C LYS A 268 15.27 17.95 1.68
N LEU A 269 14.98 16.89 0.91
CA LEU A 269 13.64 16.30 0.80
C LEU A 269 13.09 15.78 2.12
N GLN A 270 13.97 15.37 3.03
CA GLN A 270 13.58 14.87 4.36
C GLN A 270 13.09 15.99 5.28
N SER A 271 13.55 17.22 5.06
CA SER A 271 13.14 18.40 5.84
C SER A 271 11.85 19.06 5.34
N ILE A 272 11.35 18.68 4.17
CA ILE A 272 10.13 19.28 3.60
C ILE A 272 8.91 18.76 4.37
N PRO A 273 8.11 19.65 4.97
CA PRO A 273 6.88 19.24 5.65
C PRO A 273 5.88 18.61 4.68
N PHE A 274 5.28 17.52 5.11
CA PHE A 274 4.14 16.90 4.43
C PHE A 274 2.92 17.04 5.31
N VAL A 275 1.90 17.77 4.82
CA VAL A 275 0.68 18.00 5.56
C VAL A 275 -0.21 16.78 5.47
N LEU A 276 -0.41 16.15 6.61
CA LEU A 276 -1.23 14.96 6.76
C LEU A 276 -2.70 15.36 6.98
N ASN A 277 -3.59 14.72 6.24
CA ASN A 277 -5.04 14.85 6.38
C ASN A 277 -5.61 13.50 6.85
N ASP A 278 -6.53 13.54 7.83
CA ASP A 278 -7.28 12.37 8.27
C ASP A 278 -8.30 11.89 7.23
N LYS A 279 -8.85 12.84 6.44
CA LYS A 279 -9.79 12.57 5.35
C LYS A 279 -9.29 13.18 4.04
N ILE A 280 -9.47 12.45 2.95
CA ILE A 280 -9.15 12.91 1.60
C ILE A 280 -10.29 12.64 0.64
N GLN A 281 -10.48 13.57 -0.32
CA GLN A 281 -11.45 13.48 -1.39
C GLN A 281 -10.73 13.43 -2.73
N LEU A 282 -10.97 12.38 -3.50
CA LEU A 282 -10.24 12.10 -4.74
C LEU A 282 -11.09 12.28 -6.00
N GLU A 283 -12.22 13.02 -5.91
CA GLU A 283 -13.14 13.23 -7.02
C GLU A 283 -12.47 13.80 -8.27
N ASN A 284 -11.53 14.72 -8.09
CA ASN A 284 -10.80 15.35 -9.19
C ASN A 284 -9.66 14.49 -9.75
N PHE A 285 -9.38 13.34 -9.16
CA PHE A 285 -8.23 12.50 -9.50
C PHE A 285 -8.62 11.15 -10.09
N ILE A 286 -9.88 10.72 -9.93
CA ILE A 286 -10.38 9.42 -10.35
C ILE A 286 -11.42 9.61 -11.44
N ASP A 287 -11.17 9.02 -12.62
CA ASP A 287 -12.02 9.18 -13.82
C ASP A 287 -13.31 8.31 -13.76
N ASN A 288 -13.42 7.34 -12.85
CA ASN A 288 -14.60 6.46 -12.76
C ASN A 288 -15.59 6.98 -11.71
N GLU A 289 -16.82 7.28 -12.11
CA GLU A 289 -17.87 7.79 -11.22
C GLU A 289 -18.30 6.80 -10.14
N SER A 290 -18.26 5.50 -10.42
CA SER A 290 -18.63 4.44 -9.48
C SER A 290 -17.51 3.98 -8.55
N ALA A 291 -16.28 4.50 -8.72
CA ALA A 291 -15.17 4.18 -7.82
C ALA A 291 -15.26 4.99 -6.52
N PRO A 292 -14.80 4.44 -5.38
CA PRO A 292 -14.69 5.20 -4.13
C PRO A 292 -13.88 6.48 -4.31
N LYS A 293 -14.32 7.57 -3.70
CA LYS A 293 -13.68 8.90 -3.81
C LYS A 293 -13.39 9.53 -2.46
N ASN A 294 -14.12 9.14 -1.42
CA ASN A 294 -13.93 9.59 -0.06
C ASN A 294 -13.15 8.54 0.73
N TYR A 295 -12.09 8.97 1.38
CA TYR A 295 -11.20 8.09 2.11
C TYR A 295 -10.87 8.67 3.48
N GLU A 296 -10.79 7.78 4.47
CA GLU A 296 -10.31 8.10 5.82
C GLU A 296 -8.99 7.40 6.08
N LEU A 297 -8.07 8.09 6.76
CA LEU A 297 -6.82 7.51 7.21
C LEU A 297 -7.12 6.42 8.24
N ILE A 298 -6.58 5.23 8.05
CA ILE A 298 -6.72 4.11 8.99
C ILE A 298 -5.38 3.63 9.55
N GLY A 299 -4.28 4.02 8.93
CA GLY A 299 -2.96 3.61 9.41
C GLY A 299 -1.84 4.36 8.74
N MET A 300 -0.73 4.47 9.43
CA MET A 300 0.50 5.04 8.90
C MET A 300 1.73 4.38 9.50
N VAL A 301 2.78 4.26 8.68
CA VAL A 301 4.14 4.01 9.14
C VAL A 301 4.87 5.33 9.13
N SER A 302 5.51 5.66 10.25
CA SER A 302 6.23 6.92 10.42
C SER A 302 7.63 6.67 10.95
N ILE A 303 8.54 7.56 10.57
CA ILE A 303 9.86 7.64 11.14
C ILE A 303 9.77 8.46 12.42
N SER A 304 10.17 7.87 13.54
CA SER A 304 10.44 8.61 14.79
C SER A 304 11.87 9.13 14.75
N ILE A 305 12.01 10.46 14.67
CA ILE A 305 13.34 11.09 14.59
C ILE A 305 14.10 10.90 15.89
N ASN A 306 13.43 11.09 17.02
CA ASN A 306 14.02 10.99 18.35
C ASN A 306 14.54 9.58 18.65
N GLU A 307 13.78 8.56 18.24
CA GLU A 307 14.14 7.16 18.49
C GLU A 307 14.93 6.52 17.34
N LYS A 308 15.08 7.21 16.23
CA LYS A 308 15.78 6.75 15.00
C LYS A 308 15.29 5.40 14.51
N LYS A 309 13.97 5.20 14.50
CA LYS A 309 13.32 3.96 14.06
C LYS A 309 11.94 4.22 13.45
N TYR A 310 11.35 3.16 12.90
CA TYR A 310 9.98 3.20 12.41
C TYR A 310 8.99 2.85 13.51
N VAL A 311 7.86 3.53 13.50
CA VAL A 311 6.69 3.26 14.35
C VAL A 311 5.44 3.23 13.47
N SER A 312 4.39 2.57 13.94
CA SER A 312 3.10 2.61 13.25
C SER A 312 2.02 3.18 14.15
N ILE A 313 1.12 3.94 13.54
CA ILE A 313 -0.07 4.50 14.19
C ILE A 313 -1.28 4.02 13.40
N CYS A 314 -2.16 3.25 14.04
CA CYS A 314 -3.26 2.60 13.35
C CYS A 314 -4.57 2.76 14.11
N ASN A 315 -5.65 2.92 13.35
CA ASN A 315 -7.01 2.79 13.85
C ASN A 315 -7.33 1.30 14.02
N SER A 316 -7.76 0.90 15.19
CA SER A 316 -8.12 -0.49 15.48
C SER A 316 -9.46 -0.85 14.86
N PRO A 317 -9.56 -1.93 14.08
CA PRO A 317 -10.83 -2.38 13.51
C PRO A 317 -11.81 -2.96 14.55
N VAL A 318 -11.37 -3.11 15.81
CA VAL A 318 -12.16 -3.68 16.91
C VAL A 318 -12.94 -2.61 17.64
N ASP A 319 -12.27 -1.54 18.08
CA ASP A 319 -12.84 -0.49 18.95
C ASP A 319 -12.81 0.92 18.35
N ASN A 320 -12.31 1.05 17.12
CA ASN A 320 -12.14 2.32 16.38
C ASN A 320 -11.26 3.36 17.09
N ASN A 321 -10.47 2.95 18.09
CA ASN A 321 -9.48 3.80 18.73
C ASN A 321 -8.15 3.74 17.98
N TRP A 322 -7.34 4.78 18.15
CA TRP A 322 -6.02 4.86 17.58
C TRP A 322 -4.94 4.37 18.52
N TYR A 323 -4.00 3.59 18.01
CA TYR A 323 -2.89 3.01 18.77
C TYR A 323 -1.55 3.32 18.08
N LEU A 324 -0.59 3.72 18.90
CA LEU A 324 0.83 3.76 18.51
C LEU A 324 1.45 2.40 18.83
N TYR A 325 2.06 1.79 17.84
CA TYR A 325 2.84 0.56 17.97
C TYR A 325 4.32 0.87 17.77
N ASN A 326 5.10 0.54 18.76
CA ASN A 326 6.53 0.78 18.82
C ASN A 326 7.22 -0.53 19.24
N ASP A 327 7.43 -1.41 18.26
CA ASP A 327 8.00 -2.74 18.42
C ASP A 327 7.21 -3.57 19.46
N GLU A 328 7.79 -3.78 20.65
CA GLU A 328 7.18 -4.58 21.73
C GLU A 328 6.11 -3.80 22.52
N ASN A 329 5.98 -2.51 22.27
CA ASN A 329 5.09 -1.64 23.02
C ASN A 329 3.95 -1.12 22.17
N SER A 330 2.79 -0.98 22.78
CA SER A 330 1.61 -0.35 22.19
C SER A 330 0.89 0.51 23.21
N GLY A 331 0.26 1.58 22.76
CA GLY A 331 -0.53 2.46 23.62
C GLY A 331 -1.56 3.23 22.81
N GLN A 332 -2.71 3.50 23.42
CA GLN A 332 -3.75 4.33 22.81
C GLN A 332 -3.26 5.77 22.66
N VAL A 333 -3.61 6.42 21.56
CA VAL A 333 -3.21 7.79 21.23
C VAL A 333 -4.38 8.58 20.68
N ASP A 334 -4.30 9.89 20.80
CA ASP A 334 -5.21 10.82 20.11
C ASP A 334 -4.65 11.15 18.73
N ILE A 335 -5.38 10.75 17.69
CA ILE A 335 -4.97 10.98 16.29
C ILE A 335 -4.82 12.46 15.95
N THR A 336 -5.62 13.33 16.54
CA THR A 336 -5.54 14.78 16.33
C THR A 336 -4.19 15.33 16.78
N ASN A 337 -3.72 14.89 17.94
CA ASN A 337 -2.41 15.24 18.45
C ASN A 337 -1.28 14.65 17.61
N ILE A 338 -1.46 13.44 17.09
CA ILE A 338 -0.49 12.79 16.19
C ILE A 338 -0.38 13.57 14.87
N ILE A 339 -1.50 13.90 14.23
CA ILE A 339 -1.51 14.69 12.99
C ILE A 339 -0.85 16.05 13.22
N LYS A 340 -1.15 16.71 14.34
CA LYS A 340 -0.49 17.96 14.72
C LYS A 340 1.02 17.80 14.84
N LYS A 341 1.50 16.75 15.50
CA LYS A 341 2.94 16.45 15.60
C LYS A 341 3.58 16.23 14.25
N HIS A 342 2.92 15.54 13.33
CA HIS A 342 3.40 15.39 11.96
C HIS A 342 3.51 16.73 11.23
N ASN A 343 2.50 17.58 11.36
CA ASN A 343 2.43 18.83 10.62
C ASN A 343 3.36 19.92 11.21
N ASP A 344 3.52 19.97 12.54
CA ASP A 344 4.19 21.08 13.23
C ASP A 344 5.63 20.77 13.65
N SER A 345 5.87 19.58 14.22
CA SER A 345 7.10 19.36 15.00
C SER A 345 8.18 18.58 14.29
N LYS A 346 7.86 17.94 13.18
CA LYS A 346 8.78 17.04 12.48
C LYS A 346 9.33 15.89 13.34
N GLU A 347 8.73 15.60 14.49
CA GLU A 347 9.11 14.46 15.34
C GLU A 347 8.79 13.12 14.70
N LEU A 348 7.70 13.12 13.93
CA LEU A 348 7.21 11.97 13.17
C LEU A 348 7.12 12.34 11.69
N ILE A 349 7.70 11.52 10.82
CA ILE A 349 7.68 11.75 9.38
C ILE A 349 6.99 10.58 8.71
N PRO A 350 5.90 10.81 7.94
CA PRO A 350 5.19 9.71 7.29
C PRO A 350 6.04 9.08 6.18
N SER A 351 6.04 7.75 6.14
CA SER A 351 6.64 6.93 5.09
C SER A 351 5.57 6.17 4.31
N ILE A 352 4.58 5.60 5.01
CA ILE A 352 3.43 4.93 4.40
C ILE A 352 2.16 5.51 4.99
N LEU A 353 1.16 5.76 4.13
CA LEU A 353 -0.18 6.16 4.54
C LEU A 353 -1.19 5.18 3.97
N ILE A 354 -2.09 4.70 4.81
CA ILE A 354 -3.15 3.77 4.41
C ILE A 354 -4.49 4.43 4.65
N TYR A 355 -5.21 4.64 3.56
CA TYR A 355 -6.55 5.20 3.58
C TYR A 355 -7.56 4.13 3.18
N GLN A 356 -8.70 4.12 3.84
CA GLN A 356 -9.82 3.24 3.52
C GLN A 356 -10.97 4.04 2.94
N ALA A 357 -11.60 3.48 1.90
CA ALA A 357 -12.80 4.06 1.31
C ALA A 357 -13.92 4.14 2.36
N HIS A 358 -14.54 5.29 2.43
CA HIS A 358 -15.73 5.55 3.26
C HIS A 358 -16.93 5.75 2.33
N GLU A 359 -18.04 5.05 2.65
CA GLU A 359 -19.31 5.17 1.91
C GLU A 359 -20.01 6.51 2.14
#